data_19e9975a7ee8439df925dc899f93e588
#
_entry.id   19e9975a7ee8439df925dc899f93e588
#
_cell.length_a   1.000
_cell.length_b   1.000
_cell.length_c   1.000
_cell.angle_alpha   90.00
_cell.angle_beta   90.00
_cell.angle_gamma   90.00
#
_symmetry.space_group_name_H-M   'P 1'
#
loop_
_entity.id
_entity.type
_entity.pdbx_description
1 polymer ?
#
loop_
_entity_poly.entity_id
_entity_poly.type
_entity_poly.pdbx_seq_one_letter_code
_entity_poly.pdbx_strand_id
1 'polypeptide(L)'
;MAKLYFRYGAMNSGKSTALMQVAHNYEEQGMRVLILKPKVDTKGSGDLVSRLGVRRPADLLVPPDMDLVEAVRAASSEGKPLACVLCDESQFFTAAQAEQLFMVTVELNIPVICYGLRSDFSLKGFPGSTRLLELAHTIEEMKTICACGRKATCNCRKVNGRFVFEGEQVAIDLQNDVQYVSMCPQCYFRERRAFYAARQ
;
A
#
# COMPACT_ATOMS: atom_id res chain seq x y z
N MET A 1 22.62 9.02 -6.65
CA MET A 1 21.96 8.82 -5.36
C MET A 1 20.62 8.16 -5.62
N ALA A 2 20.34 7.05 -4.94
CA ALA A 2 19.07 6.34 -5.02
C ALA A 2 17.92 7.22 -4.51
N LYS A 3 16.69 6.89 -4.89
CA LYS A 3 15.50 7.68 -4.54
C LYS A 3 14.43 6.81 -3.89
N LEU A 4 13.67 7.41 -2.98
CA LEU A 4 12.43 6.88 -2.46
C LEU A 4 11.26 7.37 -3.33
N TYR A 5 10.47 6.44 -3.83
CA TYR A 5 9.24 6.71 -4.61
C TYR A 5 8.03 6.28 -3.81
N PHE A 6 6.99 7.10 -3.78
CA PHE A 6 5.71 6.71 -3.23
C PHE A 6 4.62 6.77 -4.32
N ARG A 7 4.14 5.60 -4.74
CA ARG A 7 3.05 5.40 -5.70
C ARG A 7 1.78 5.05 -4.96
N TYR A 8 0.93 6.04 -4.75
CA TYR A 8 -0.31 5.84 -4.03
C TYR A 8 -1.52 5.87 -4.96
N GLY A 9 -2.62 5.26 -4.53
CA GLY A 9 -3.90 5.33 -5.24
C GLY A 9 -5.02 4.76 -4.40
N ALA A 10 -6.26 5.04 -4.76
CA ALA A 10 -7.41 4.39 -4.15
C ALA A 10 -7.34 2.86 -4.37
N MET A 11 -8.15 2.12 -3.65
CA MET A 11 -8.27 0.67 -3.90
C MET A 11 -8.63 0.43 -5.38
N ASN A 12 -8.19 -0.68 -5.92
CA ASN A 12 -8.41 -1.05 -7.33
C ASN A 12 -7.68 -0.17 -8.36
N SER A 13 -6.68 0.60 -7.97
CA SER A 13 -5.85 1.38 -8.90
C SER A 13 -4.70 0.57 -9.54
N GLY A 14 -4.63 -0.75 -9.33
CA GLY A 14 -3.63 -1.61 -9.95
C GLY A 14 -2.26 -1.59 -9.28
N LYS A 15 -2.13 -1.14 -8.02
CA LYS A 15 -0.85 -1.01 -7.31
C LYS A 15 -0.03 -2.30 -7.30
N SER A 16 -0.58 -3.40 -6.80
CA SER A 16 0.14 -4.69 -6.73
C SER A 16 0.48 -5.24 -8.12
N THR A 17 -0.37 -4.99 -9.13
CA THR A 17 -0.06 -5.35 -10.52
C THR A 17 1.14 -4.56 -11.05
N ALA A 18 1.18 -3.25 -10.81
CA ALA A 18 2.29 -2.39 -11.22
C ALA A 18 3.60 -2.76 -10.50
N LEU A 19 3.52 -3.10 -9.20
CA LEU A 19 4.67 -3.58 -8.44
C LEU A 19 5.23 -4.88 -9.05
N MET A 20 4.37 -5.85 -9.32
CA MET A 20 4.78 -7.13 -9.91
C MET A 20 5.37 -6.94 -11.31
N GLN A 21 4.84 -6.00 -12.11
CA GLN A 21 5.41 -5.66 -13.42
C GLN A 21 6.80 -5.05 -13.28
N VAL A 22 7.01 -4.15 -12.33
CA VAL A 22 8.34 -3.56 -12.07
C VAL A 22 9.32 -4.65 -11.62
N ALA A 23 8.90 -5.53 -10.70
CA ALA A 23 9.74 -6.65 -10.27
C ALA A 23 10.16 -7.53 -11.45
N HIS A 24 9.21 -7.92 -12.29
CA HIS A 24 9.46 -8.71 -13.49
C HIS A 24 10.46 -8.03 -14.44
N ASN A 25 10.31 -6.73 -14.70
CA ASN A 25 11.21 -5.98 -15.58
C ASN A 25 12.66 -5.99 -15.08
N TYR A 26 12.90 -5.89 -13.76
CA TYR A 26 14.23 -6.03 -13.19
C TYR A 26 14.77 -7.44 -13.35
N GLU A 27 13.96 -8.44 -13.08
CA GLU A 27 14.34 -9.86 -13.12
C GLU A 27 14.66 -10.35 -14.54
N GLU A 28 13.92 -9.91 -15.55
CA GLU A 28 14.22 -10.18 -16.96
C GLU A 28 15.61 -9.68 -17.37
N GLN A 29 16.10 -8.61 -16.75
CA GLN A 29 17.47 -8.11 -16.96
C GLN A 29 18.50 -8.76 -16.02
N GLY A 30 18.12 -9.84 -15.32
CA GLY A 30 19.00 -10.54 -14.38
C GLY A 30 19.32 -9.75 -13.11
N MET A 31 18.59 -8.67 -12.84
CA MET A 31 18.71 -7.85 -11.64
C MET A 31 17.84 -8.40 -10.50
N ARG A 32 18.33 -8.28 -9.28
CA ARG A 32 17.61 -8.78 -8.09
C ARG A 32 16.83 -7.66 -7.42
N VAL A 33 15.59 -7.94 -7.08
CA VAL A 33 14.72 -7.07 -6.26
C VAL A 33 14.41 -7.74 -4.93
N LEU A 34 14.04 -6.93 -3.93
CA LEU A 34 13.53 -7.40 -2.64
C LEU A 34 12.11 -6.87 -2.45
N ILE A 35 11.13 -7.76 -2.29
CA ILE A 35 9.73 -7.39 -2.09
C ILE A 35 9.37 -7.49 -0.62
N LEU A 36 9.01 -6.35 -0.04
CA LEU A 36 8.57 -6.21 1.34
C LEU A 36 7.04 -6.06 1.41
N LYS A 37 6.43 -6.69 2.41
CA LYS A 37 5.02 -6.52 2.73
C LYS A 37 4.83 -6.45 4.23
N PRO A 38 4.13 -5.44 4.79
CA PRO A 38 3.83 -5.39 6.21
C PRO A 38 3.05 -6.62 6.66
N LYS A 39 3.46 -7.19 7.78
CA LYS A 39 2.72 -8.26 8.45
C LYS A 39 1.56 -7.62 9.22
N VAL A 40 0.39 -7.59 8.61
CA VAL A 40 -0.85 -7.22 9.29
C VAL A 40 -1.50 -8.50 9.77
N ASP A 41 -2.08 -8.53 10.98
CA ASP A 41 -2.79 -9.68 11.54
C ASP A 41 -4.10 -9.97 10.78
N THR A 42 -3.99 -10.08 9.47
CA THR A 42 -5.07 -10.52 8.59
C THR A 42 -4.77 -11.94 8.12
N LYS A 43 -5.80 -12.77 7.96
CA LYS A 43 -5.70 -14.13 7.37
C LYS A 43 -5.25 -14.12 5.90
N GLY A 44 -4.40 -13.17 5.51
CA GLY A 44 -3.79 -13.13 4.18
C GLY A 44 -2.53 -13.99 4.16
N SER A 45 -2.40 -14.85 3.15
CA SER A 45 -1.12 -15.42 2.77
C SER A 45 -0.11 -14.29 2.59
N GLY A 46 1.18 -14.51 2.87
CA GLY A 46 2.24 -13.52 2.61
C GLY A 46 2.36 -13.11 1.15
N ASP A 47 1.44 -13.55 0.29
CA ASP A 47 1.45 -13.28 -1.14
C ASP A 47 0.95 -11.87 -1.48
N LEU A 48 1.56 -11.28 -2.49
CA LEU A 48 0.96 -10.21 -3.27
C LEU A 48 -0.09 -10.83 -4.18
N VAL A 49 -1.31 -10.32 -4.09
CA VAL A 49 -2.42 -10.81 -4.94
C VAL A 49 -2.96 -9.64 -5.74
N SER A 50 -2.82 -9.70 -7.06
CA SER A 50 -3.49 -8.75 -7.93
C SER A 50 -4.94 -9.17 -8.15
N ARG A 51 -5.83 -8.23 -8.38
CA ARG A 51 -7.22 -8.54 -8.77
C ARG A 51 -7.34 -9.20 -10.15
N LEU A 52 -6.29 -9.17 -10.94
CA LEU A 52 -6.20 -9.89 -12.21
C LEU A 52 -5.84 -11.38 -12.01
N GLY A 53 -5.73 -11.85 -10.75
CA GLY A 53 -5.44 -13.25 -10.42
C GLY A 53 -3.96 -13.59 -10.36
N VAL A 54 -3.06 -12.66 -10.68
CA VAL A 54 -1.62 -12.90 -10.54
C VAL A 54 -1.25 -12.90 -9.06
N ARG A 55 -0.46 -13.90 -8.66
CA ARG A 55 0.05 -14.06 -7.29
C ARG A 55 1.56 -14.12 -7.32
N ARG A 56 2.17 -13.54 -6.30
CA ARG A 56 3.61 -13.60 -6.05
C ARG A 56 3.86 -13.55 -4.54
N PRO A 57 4.70 -14.42 -3.97
CA PRO A 57 5.08 -14.31 -2.57
C PRO A 57 5.87 -13.02 -2.34
N ALA A 58 5.71 -12.40 -1.17
CA ALA A 58 6.64 -11.40 -0.70
C ALA A 58 7.93 -12.10 -0.26
N ASP A 59 9.09 -11.48 -0.52
CA ASP A 59 10.37 -12.03 -0.09
C ASP A 59 10.51 -11.89 1.43
N LEU A 60 9.92 -10.83 2.02
CA LEU A 60 9.97 -10.57 3.45
C LEU A 60 8.65 -10.00 3.97
N LEU A 61 8.08 -10.66 4.99
CA LEU A 61 6.97 -10.15 5.78
C LEU A 61 7.52 -9.32 6.94
N VAL A 62 7.11 -8.06 7.02
CA VAL A 62 7.65 -7.06 7.93
C VAL A 62 6.74 -6.85 9.13
N PRO A 63 7.09 -7.38 10.33
CA PRO A 63 6.40 -7.02 11.56
C PRO A 63 6.72 -5.58 11.99
N PRO A 64 5.90 -4.94 12.86
CA PRO A 64 6.03 -3.53 13.23
C PRO A 64 7.36 -3.16 13.93
N ASP A 65 8.02 -4.12 14.54
CA ASP A 65 9.27 -3.98 15.30
C ASP A 65 10.54 -4.27 14.48
N MET A 66 10.40 -4.69 13.22
CA MET A 66 11.56 -5.01 12.36
C MET A 66 12.28 -3.74 11.93
N ASP A 67 13.62 -3.74 12.05
CA ASP A 67 14.49 -2.73 11.45
C ASP A 67 14.69 -3.03 9.96
N LEU A 68 14.22 -2.11 9.10
CA LEU A 68 14.26 -2.29 7.66
C LEU A 68 15.63 -1.97 7.04
N VAL A 69 16.45 -1.11 7.67
CA VAL A 69 17.79 -0.83 7.18
C VAL A 69 18.65 -2.09 7.34
N GLU A 70 18.62 -2.69 8.52
CA GLU A 70 19.36 -3.93 8.79
C GLU A 70 18.83 -5.11 7.99
N ALA A 71 17.52 -5.26 7.83
CA ALA A 71 16.92 -6.33 7.02
C ALA A 71 17.33 -6.23 5.54
N VAL A 72 17.32 -5.03 4.96
CA VAL A 72 17.74 -4.80 3.56
C VAL A 72 19.26 -4.96 3.44
N ARG A 73 20.05 -4.52 4.43
CA ARG A 73 21.51 -4.69 4.47
C ARG A 73 21.88 -6.18 4.46
N ALA A 74 21.24 -6.98 5.32
CA ALA A 74 21.44 -8.41 5.39
C ALA A 74 21.07 -9.08 4.05
N ALA A 75 19.90 -8.78 3.52
CA ALA A 75 19.46 -9.30 2.22
C ALA A 75 20.40 -8.88 1.08
N SER A 76 20.99 -7.67 1.12
CA SER A 76 21.92 -7.20 0.09
C SER A 76 23.28 -7.91 0.15
N SER A 77 23.65 -8.46 1.30
CA SER A 77 24.91 -9.21 1.49
C SER A 77 24.84 -10.63 0.94
N GLU A 78 23.65 -11.13 0.66
CA GLU A 78 23.41 -12.49 0.17
C GLU A 78 23.31 -12.52 -1.37
N GLY A 79 24.27 -13.13 -2.02
CA GLY A 79 24.24 -13.36 -3.47
C GLY A 79 24.45 -12.09 -4.32
N LYS A 80 23.62 -11.91 -5.37
CA LYS A 80 23.71 -10.72 -6.25
C LYS A 80 23.25 -9.45 -5.51
N PRO A 81 23.90 -8.28 -5.77
CA PRO A 81 23.46 -7.01 -5.20
C PRO A 81 22.00 -6.72 -5.50
N LEU A 82 21.31 -6.11 -4.52
CA LEU A 82 19.93 -5.65 -4.71
C LEU A 82 19.91 -4.42 -5.62
N ALA A 83 19.10 -4.47 -6.66
CA ALA A 83 18.88 -3.36 -7.59
C ALA A 83 17.75 -2.44 -7.16
N CYS A 84 16.75 -2.97 -6.43
CA CYS A 84 15.60 -2.20 -5.96
C CYS A 84 14.90 -2.91 -4.79
N VAL A 85 14.32 -2.13 -3.88
CA VAL A 85 13.38 -2.59 -2.88
C VAL A 85 11.99 -2.16 -3.30
N LEU A 86 11.04 -3.09 -3.33
CA LEU A 86 9.63 -2.87 -3.68
C LEU A 86 8.76 -3.16 -2.46
N CYS A 87 7.88 -2.23 -2.08
CA CYS A 87 7.03 -2.36 -0.91
C CYS A 87 5.55 -2.38 -1.33
N ASP A 88 4.83 -3.46 -1.04
CA ASP A 88 3.37 -3.51 -1.21
C ASP A 88 2.67 -3.14 0.12
N GLU A 89 1.43 -2.64 0.01
CA GLU A 89 0.59 -2.23 1.15
C GLU A 89 1.33 -1.31 2.14
N SER A 90 2.18 -0.41 1.61
CA SER A 90 3.10 0.42 2.39
C SER A 90 2.42 1.36 3.39
N GLN A 91 1.10 1.58 3.30
CA GLN A 91 0.33 2.32 4.30
C GLN A 91 0.39 1.69 5.69
N PHE A 92 0.62 0.38 5.76
CA PHE A 92 0.67 -0.37 7.02
C PHE A 92 2.06 -0.41 7.67
N PHE A 93 3.08 0.17 7.06
CA PHE A 93 4.33 0.43 7.75
C PHE A 93 4.14 1.46 8.87
N THR A 94 4.94 1.35 9.92
CA THR A 94 5.03 2.41 10.93
C THR A 94 5.71 3.66 10.34
N ALA A 95 5.54 4.81 10.99
CA ALA A 95 6.26 6.02 10.59
C ALA A 95 7.78 5.83 10.66
N ALA A 96 8.28 5.12 11.69
CA ALA A 96 9.70 4.78 11.81
C ALA A 96 10.19 3.88 10.65
N GLN A 97 9.40 2.89 10.24
CA GLN A 97 9.75 2.05 9.09
C GLN A 97 9.76 2.83 7.78
N ALA A 98 8.86 3.80 7.61
CA ALA A 98 8.90 4.71 6.44
C ALA A 98 10.19 5.56 6.43
N GLU A 99 10.66 6.02 7.59
CA GLU A 99 11.98 6.68 7.73
C GLU A 99 13.12 5.74 7.40
N GLN A 100 13.07 4.52 7.88
CA GLN A 100 14.09 3.50 7.57
C GLN A 100 14.16 3.20 6.07
N LEU A 101 13.02 3.14 5.36
CA LEU A 101 13.00 3.01 3.89
C LEU A 101 13.66 4.22 3.19
N PHE A 102 13.51 5.41 3.72
CA PHE A 102 14.26 6.57 3.25
C PHE A 102 15.76 6.40 3.51
N MET A 103 16.17 5.94 4.71
CA MET A 103 17.56 5.70 5.05
C MET A 103 18.21 4.60 4.19
N VAL A 104 17.45 3.59 3.75
CA VAL A 104 17.92 2.60 2.76
C VAL A 104 18.44 3.30 1.49
N THR A 105 17.76 4.35 1.02
CA THR A 105 18.20 5.11 -0.16
C THR A 105 19.46 5.92 0.10
N VAL A 106 19.63 6.42 1.31
CA VAL A 106 20.76 7.27 1.72
C VAL A 106 22.00 6.44 2.03
N GLU A 107 21.86 5.44 2.90
CA GLU A 107 22.99 4.65 3.42
C GLU A 107 23.41 3.51 2.49
N LEU A 108 22.45 2.81 1.91
CA LEU A 108 22.73 1.63 1.07
C LEU A 108 22.74 1.98 -0.43
N ASN A 109 22.31 3.19 -0.79
CA ASN A 109 22.18 3.65 -2.18
C ASN A 109 21.34 2.70 -3.04
N ILE A 110 20.28 2.10 -2.46
CA ILE A 110 19.33 1.20 -3.12
C ILE A 110 18.02 1.96 -3.31
N PRO A 111 17.46 2.06 -4.54
CA PRO A 111 16.17 2.69 -4.77
C PRO A 111 15.05 1.90 -4.11
N VAL A 112 14.07 2.64 -3.56
CA VAL A 112 12.90 2.07 -2.89
C VAL A 112 11.64 2.59 -3.55
N ILE A 113 10.71 1.69 -3.92
CA ILE A 113 9.41 2.05 -4.49
C ILE A 113 8.30 1.49 -3.60
N CYS A 114 7.57 2.39 -2.96
CA CYS A 114 6.45 2.06 -2.07
C CYS A 114 5.12 2.18 -2.81
N TYR A 115 4.28 1.17 -2.73
CA TYR A 115 2.91 1.16 -3.24
C TYR A 115 1.94 1.08 -2.07
N GLY A 116 0.94 1.99 -2.03
CA GLY A 116 0.02 2.00 -0.90
C GLY A 116 -1.21 2.89 -1.09
N LEU A 117 -2.05 2.90 -0.05
CA LEU A 117 -3.19 3.81 0.07
C LEU A 117 -2.73 5.12 0.72
N ARG A 118 -3.27 6.26 0.30
CA ARG A 118 -3.02 7.54 0.97
C ARG A 118 -3.79 7.64 2.28
N SER A 119 -5.07 7.28 2.26
CA SER A 119 -5.99 7.41 3.38
C SER A 119 -6.95 6.23 3.45
N ASP A 120 -7.53 6.04 4.62
CA ASP A 120 -8.54 5.04 4.91
C ASP A 120 -9.94 5.43 4.38
N PHE A 121 -10.95 4.64 4.76
CA PHE A 121 -12.34 4.87 4.41
C PHE A 121 -12.97 6.09 5.10
N SER A 122 -12.38 6.61 6.17
CA SER A 122 -12.80 7.83 6.87
C SER A 122 -12.06 9.09 6.38
N LEU A 123 -11.22 8.96 5.36
CA LEU A 123 -10.32 9.97 4.80
C LEU A 123 -9.17 10.37 5.74
N LYS A 124 -8.88 9.57 6.77
CA LYS A 124 -7.71 9.77 7.63
C LYS A 124 -6.48 9.12 7.00
N GLY A 125 -5.33 9.79 7.11
CA GLY A 125 -4.05 9.24 6.66
C GLY A 125 -3.64 8.04 7.49
N PHE A 126 -2.96 7.09 6.85
CA PHE A 126 -2.24 6.03 7.56
C PHE A 126 -0.87 6.56 8.01
N PRO A 127 -0.34 6.16 9.18
CA PRO A 127 0.95 6.65 9.67
C PRO A 127 2.10 6.47 8.66
N GLY A 128 2.24 5.28 8.07
CA GLY A 128 3.25 5.00 7.06
C GLY A 128 3.09 5.85 5.80
N SER A 129 1.87 5.99 5.29
CA SER A 129 1.62 6.82 4.11
C SER A 129 1.83 8.30 4.35
N THR A 130 1.46 8.82 5.51
CA THR A 130 1.70 10.22 5.87
C THR A 130 3.20 10.48 5.88
N ARG A 131 3.99 9.60 6.50
CA ARG A 131 5.43 9.75 6.56
C ARG A 131 6.10 9.58 5.19
N LEU A 132 5.61 8.67 4.34
CA LEU A 132 6.08 8.52 2.96
C LEU A 132 5.79 9.77 2.11
N LEU A 133 4.63 10.43 2.28
CA LEU A 133 4.31 11.69 1.60
C LEU A 133 5.27 12.84 1.97
N GLU A 134 5.78 12.84 3.21
CA GLU A 134 6.75 13.82 3.70
C GLU A 134 8.17 13.58 3.16
N LEU A 135 8.58 12.30 3.02
CA LEU A 135 9.97 11.91 2.75
C LEU A 135 10.26 11.56 1.29
N ALA A 136 9.27 11.13 0.53
CA ALA A 136 9.51 10.61 -0.82
C ALA A 136 10.07 11.67 -1.78
N HIS A 137 11.11 11.31 -2.51
CA HIS A 137 11.69 12.16 -3.56
C HIS A 137 10.75 12.32 -4.77
N THR A 138 9.88 11.32 -4.99
CA THR A 138 8.90 11.32 -6.08
C THR A 138 7.60 10.73 -5.58
N ILE A 139 6.51 11.45 -5.82
CA ILE A 139 5.16 11.05 -5.41
C ILE A 139 4.31 10.94 -6.68
N GLU A 140 3.70 9.78 -6.90
CA GLU A 140 2.86 9.50 -8.06
C GLU A 140 1.49 8.99 -7.64
N GLU A 141 0.44 9.55 -8.25
CA GLU A 141 -0.92 9.05 -8.05
C GLU A 141 -1.30 8.02 -9.12
N MET A 142 -1.58 6.80 -8.70
CA MET A 142 -2.15 5.76 -9.56
C MET A 142 -3.66 5.94 -9.66
N LYS A 143 -4.12 6.30 -10.84
CA LYS A 143 -5.51 6.68 -11.10
C LYS A 143 -6.42 5.47 -11.21
N THR A 144 -7.65 5.60 -10.71
CA THR A 144 -8.76 4.67 -10.95
C THR A 144 -10.07 5.46 -11.07
N ILE A 145 -11.14 4.80 -11.49
CA ILE A 145 -12.43 5.42 -11.75
C ILE A 145 -13.49 5.00 -10.74
N CYS A 146 -14.37 5.92 -10.41
CA CYS A 146 -15.60 5.68 -9.67
C CYS A 146 -16.67 5.09 -10.59
N ALA A 147 -17.66 4.38 -10.03
CA ALA A 147 -18.80 3.86 -10.80
C ALA A 147 -19.57 4.94 -11.59
N CYS A 148 -19.47 6.22 -11.19
CA CYS A 148 -20.04 7.34 -11.92
C CYS A 148 -19.17 7.89 -13.07
N GLY A 149 -18.04 7.23 -13.40
CA GLY A 149 -17.11 7.61 -14.45
C GLY A 149 -16.06 8.66 -14.07
N ARG A 150 -16.15 9.28 -12.89
CA ARG A 150 -15.18 10.29 -12.42
C ARG A 150 -13.97 9.62 -11.77
N LYS A 151 -12.86 10.36 -11.67
CA LYS A 151 -11.66 9.93 -10.95
C LYS A 151 -12.00 9.57 -9.50
N ALA A 152 -11.65 8.35 -9.08
CA ALA A 152 -11.82 7.89 -7.71
C ALA A 152 -10.56 8.19 -6.88
N THR A 153 -10.74 8.89 -5.76
CA THR A 153 -9.66 9.26 -4.83
C THR A 153 -9.97 8.89 -3.38
N CYS A 154 -11.19 8.44 -3.11
CA CYS A 154 -11.67 8.03 -1.79
C CYS A 154 -11.86 6.52 -1.75
N ASN A 155 -11.61 5.91 -0.58
CA ASN A 155 -11.98 4.54 -0.30
C ASN A 155 -13.26 4.55 0.55
N CYS A 156 -14.22 3.69 0.25
CA CYS A 156 -15.42 3.47 1.06
C CYS A 156 -15.45 2.05 1.56
N ARG A 157 -15.85 1.87 2.80
CA ARG A 157 -16.08 0.54 3.39
C ARG A 157 -17.56 0.19 3.32
N LYS A 158 -17.86 -1.03 2.90
CA LYS A 158 -19.17 -1.66 3.02
C LYS A 158 -19.08 -2.82 3.99
N VAL A 159 -20.09 -2.94 4.84
CA VAL A 159 -20.28 -4.08 5.73
C VAL A 159 -21.68 -4.63 5.43
N ASN A 160 -21.76 -5.91 5.05
CA ASN A 160 -23.02 -6.54 4.64
C ASN A 160 -23.78 -5.72 3.59
N GLY A 161 -23.07 -5.21 2.59
CA GLY A 161 -23.63 -4.43 1.48
C GLY A 161 -23.96 -2.97 1.79
N ARG A 162 -23.85 -2.49 3.04
CA ARG A 162 -24.14 -1.11 3.45
C ARG A 162 -22.88 -0.29 3.66
N PHE A 163 -22.86 0.97 3.24
CA PHE A 163 -21.75 1.87 3.49
C PHE A 163 -21.63 2.22 4.97
N VAL A 164 -20.39 2.19 5.48
CA VAL A 164 -20.04 2.48 6.87
C VAL A 164 -18.91 3.50 6.89
N PHE A 165 -19.06 4.56 7.74
CA PHE A 165 -18.12 5.67 7.83
C PHE A 165 -17.53 5.84 9.24
N GLU A 166 -17.76 4.87 10.13
CA GLU A 166 -17.28 4.81 11.50
C GLU A 166 -16.63 3.46 11.79
N GLY A 167 -15.82 3.40 12.85
CA GLY A 167 -15.13 2.20 13.31
C GLY A 167 -13.63 2.24 13.08
N GLU A 168 -12.96 1.14 13.40
CA GLU A 168 -11.51 0.99 13.32
C GLU A 168 -10.99 1.21 11.89
N GLN A 169 -9.76 1.76 11.77
CA GLN A 169 -9.10 2.03 10.49
C GLN A 169 -8.94 0.76 9.65
N VAL A 170 -8.59 -0.34 10.29
CA VAL A 170 -8.49 -1.68 9.70
C VAL A 170 -9.57 -2.55 10.33
N ALA A 171 -10.54 -3.00 9.56
CA ALA A 171 -11.53 -3.96 10.03
C ALA A 171 -11.09 -5.37 9.62
N ILE A 172 -10.80 -6.20 10.63
CA ILE A 172 -10.65 -7.64 10.49
C ILE A 172 -11.91 -8.26 11.06
N ASP A 173 -12.97 -8.27 10.28
CA ASP A 173 -14.22 -8.90 10.71
C ASP A 173 -14.37 -10.24 9.97
N LEU A 174 -14.30 -11.32 10.74
CA LEU A 174 -14.41 -12.68 10.22
C LEU A 174 -15.86 -13.14 10.03
N GLN A 175 -16.83 -12.36 10.58
CA GLN A 175 -18.24 -12.70 10.59
C GLN A 175 -19.04 -11.88 9.57
N ASN A 176 -18.53 -10.74 9.12
CA ASN A 176 -19.21 -9.83 8.22
C ASN A 176 -18.53 -9.78 6.84
N ASP A 177 -19.35 -9.61 5.78
CA ASP A 177 -18.84 -9.32 4.44
C ASP A 177 -18.35 -7.86 4.39
N VAL A 178 -17.03 -7.69 4.56
CA VAL A 178 -16.37 -6.39 4.48
C VAL A 178 -15.79 -6.18 3.09
N GLN A 179 -16.30 -5.20 2.37
CA GLN A 179 -15.85 -4.82 1.04
C GLN A 179 -15.37 -3.37 1.01
N TYR A 180 -14.40 -3.09 0.16
CA TYR A 180 -13.93 -1.73 -0.08
C TYR A 180 -14.16 -1.33 -1.53
N VAL A 181 -14.69 -0.12 -1.73
CA VAL A 181 -15.03 0.44 -3.03
C VAL A 181 -14.33 1.78 -3.20
N SER A 182 -13.71 1.99 -4.35
CA SER A 182 -13.13 3.29 -4.71
C SER A 182 -14.19 4.23 -5.25
N MET A 183 -14.23 5.45 -4.75
CA MET A 183 -15.22 6.47 -5.10
C MET A 183 -14.59 7.83 -5.39
N CYS A 184 -15.28 8.62 -6.23
CA CYS A 184 -14.99 10.05 -6.31
C CYS A 184 -15.52 10.79 -5.07
N PRO A 185 -14.98 11.98 -4.72
CA PRO A 185 -15.43 12.72 -3.53
C PRO A 185 -16.93 13.00 -3.50
N GLN A 186 -17.54 13.32 -4.64
CA GLN A 186 -18.98 13.60 -4.68
C GLN A 186 -19.83 12.39 -4.30
N CYS A 187 -19.51 11.20 -4.85
CA CYS A 187 -20.21 9.96 -4.48
C CYS A 187 -19.95 9.60 -3.01
N TYR A 188 -18.70 9.73 -2.55
CA TYR A 188 -18.33 9.48 -1.17
C TYR A 188 -19.15 10.32 -0.19
N PHE A 189 -19.19 11.64 -0.37
CA PHE A 189 -19.93 12.54 0.54
C PHE A 189 -21.45 12.40 0.41
N ARG A 190 -21.98 11.97 -0.73
CA ARG A 190 -23.41 11.61 -0.85
C ARG A 190 -23.75 10.41 0.06
N GLU A 191 -23.01 9.32 -0.04
CA GLU A 191 -23.23 8.12 0.77
C GLU A 191 -22.99 8.41 2.27
N ARG A 192 -21.98 9.22 2.60
CA ARG A 192 -21.71 9.62 3.98
C ARG A 192 -22.86 10.42 4.59
N ARG A 193 -23.44 11.37 3.85
CA ARG A 193 -24.60 12.13 4.31
C ARG A 193 -25.82 11.22 4.52
N ALA A 194 -26.08 10.30 3.61
CA ALA A 194 -27.17 9.33 3.74
C ALA A 194 -27.00 8.44 4.98
N PHE A 195 -25.77 7.99 5.25
CA PHE A 195 -25.46 7.18 6.44
C PHE A 195 -25.78 7.90 7.75
N TYR A 196 -25.41 9.18 7.89
CA TYR A 196 -25.69 9.94 9.10
C TYR A 196 -27.16 10.37 9.21
N ALA A 197 -27.84 10.69 8.10
CA ALA A 197 -29.26 11.01 8.11
C ALA A 197 -30.16 9.84 8.54
N ALA A 198 -29.77 8.61 8.24
CA ALA A 198 -30.51 7.41 8.65
C ALA A 198 -30.37 7.07 10.15
N ARG A 199 -29.57 7.82 10.91
CA ARG A 199 -29.31 7.61 12.35
C ARG A 199 -29.87 8.74 13.24
N GLN A 200 -30.45 9.75 12.63
CA GLN A 200 -31.25 10.79 13.31
C GLN A 200 -32.70 10.40 13.37
#